data_4b49854e7d7da5a73d44fe5db783d2b9
#
_entry.id   4b49854e7d7da5a73d44fe5db783d2b9
#
_cell.length_a   1.000
_cell.length_b   1.000
_cell.length_c   1.000
_cell.angle_alpha   90.00
_cell.angle_beta   90.00
_cell.angle_gamma   90.00
#
_symmetry.space_group_name_H-M   'P 1'
#
loop_
_entity.id
_entity.type
_entity.pdbx_description
1 polymer ?
#
loop_
_entity_poly.entity_id
_entity_poly.type
_entity_poly.pdbx_seq_one_letter_code
_entity_poly.pdbx_strand_id
1 'polypeptide(L)'
;MDAGMQGFFPYCATCHQSAETFPPNFLSGSGPQLAARLRQCAPRLYVRLAMADLAPDQRDKTPMPPESMLPAFATDVAGWKNSPARKALLAQVGDWLRAESGRPPNLNELLAGGYEALRPCLPAPQHP
;
A
#
# COMPACT_ATOMS: atom_id res chain seq x y z
N MET A 1 2.77 14.37 11.82
CA MET A 1 2.24 13.28 10.95
C MET A 1 0.90 12.84 11.53
N ASP A 2 -0.14 12.75 10.73
CA ASP A 2 -1.43 12.31 11.25
C ASP A 2 -1.47 10.79 11.51
N ALA A 3 -2.46 10.36 12.29
CA ALA A 3 -2.56 8.96 12.71
C ALA A 3 -2.74 7.99 11.54
N GLY A 4 -3.40 8.43 10.46
CA GLY A 4 -3.60 7.59 9.28
C GLY A 4 -2.30 7.26 8.57
N MET A 5 -1.36 8.21 8.54
CA MET A 5 -0.04 7.99 7.94
C MET A 5 0.86 7.15 8.84
N GLN A 6 0.78 7.35 10.15
CA GLN A 6 1.63 6.62 11.10
C GLN A 6 1.43 5.12 11.04
N GLY A 7 0.21 4.65 10.73
CA GLY A 7 -0.10 3.22 10.65
C GLY A 7 0.72 2.45 9.62
N PHE A 8 1.29 3.14 8.62
CA PHE A 8 2.10 2.47 7.59
C PHE A 8 3.51 2.13 8.07
N PHE A 9 4.06 2.88 9.02
CA PHE A 9 5.46 2.72 9.42
C PHE A 9 5.80 1.35 9.99
N PRO A 10 5.04 0.78 10.92
CA PRO A 10 5.40 -0.52 11.48
C PRO A 10 5.54 -1.63 10.45
N TYR A 11 4.77 -1.56 9.36
CA TYR A 11 4.67 -2.65 8.38
C TYR A 11 5.40 -2.37 7.08
N CYS A 12 5.67 -1.11 6.76
CA CYS A 12 6.15 -0.72 5.44
C CYS A 12 7.51 -0.03 5.46
N ALA A 13 7.87 0.66 6.55
CA ALA A 13 9.05 1.51 6.58
C ALA A 13 10.36 0.74 6.40
N THR A 14 10.47 -0.49 6.89
CA THR A 14 11.68 -1.29 6.77
C THR A 14 12.19 -1.37 5.32
N CYS A 15 11.27 -1.48 4.36
CA CYS A 15 11.62 -1.60 2.94
C CYS A 15 11.38 -0.32 2.13
N HIS A 16 10.50 0.57 2.59
CA HIS A 16 10.01 1.69 1.78
C HIS A 16 10.38 3.08 2.31
N GLN A 17 11.39 3.19 3.16
CA GLN A 17 11.76 4.47 3.78
C GLN A 17 13.13 5.01 3.33
N SER A 18 13.95 4.23 2.65
CA SER A 18 15.27 4.69 2.22
C SER A 18 15.16 5.70 1.07
N ALA A 19 16.26 6.38 0.76
CA ALA A 19 16.31 7.34 -0.35
C ALA A 19 16.44 6.69 -1.73
N GLU A 20 16.56 5.37 -1.79
CA GLU A 20 16.72 4.65 -3.06
C GLU A 20 15.38 4.50 -3.78
N THR A 21 15.43 4.23 -5.08
CA THR A 21 14.22 4.16 -5.91
C THR A 21 13.55 2.80 -5.91
N PHE A 22 14.24 1.74 -5.45
CA PHE A 22 13.68 0.39 -5.40
C PHE A 22 14.02 -0.29 -4.07
N PRO A 23 13.04 -0.92 -3.40
CA PRO A 23 11.60 -0.84 -3.70
C PRO A 23 11.10 0.62 -3.63
N PRO A 24 9.93 0.95 -4.19
CA PRO A 24 9.49 2.36 -4.22
C PRO A 24 9.39 2.92 -2.80
N ASN A 25 10.19 3.95 -2.51
CA ASN A 25 10.36 4.46 -1.15
C ASN A 25 9.36 5.58 -0.85
N PHE A 26 8.08 5.24 -0.85
CA PHE A 26 6.99 6.18 -0.64
C PHE A 26 6.90 6.69 0.81
N LEU A 27 7.67 6.11 1.74
CA LEU A 27 7.72 6.57 3.13
C LEU A 27 8.95 7.45 3.43
N SER A 28 9.68 7.88 2.40
CA SER A 28 10.79 8.82 2.58
C SER A 28 10.32 10.26 2.44
N GLY A 29 11.08 11.20 3.02
CA GLY A 29 10.84 12.63 2.86
C GLY A 29 10.20 13.30 4.06
N SER A 30 9.90 14.61 3.93
CA SER A 30 9.22 15.40 4.96
C SER A 30 7.74 15.03 5.09
N GLY A 31 7.06 15.56 6.12
CA GLY A 31 5.64 15.29 6.32
C GLY A 31 4.76 15.56 5.10
N PRO A 32 4.85 16.76 4.46
CA PRO A 32 4.07 17.03 3.25
C PRO A 32 4.42 16.12 2.08
N GLN A 33 5.71 15.83 1.87
CA GLN A 33 6.15 14.91 0.83
C GLN A 33 5.64 13.49 1.10
N LEU A 34 5.70 13.05 2.35
CA LEU A 34 5.22 11.74 2.77
C LEU A 34 3.73 11.58 2.48
N ALA A 35 2.93 12.58 2.86
CA ALA A 35 1.49 12.56 2.59
C ALA A 35 1.20 12.48 1.09
N ALA A 36 1.91 13.25 0.28
CA ALA A 36 1.75 13.24 -1.17
C ALA A 36 2.14 11.87 -1.76
N ARG A 37 3.22 11.27 -1.29
CA ARG A 37 3.68 9.96 -1.76
C ARG A 37 2.73 8.83 -1.40
N LEU A 38 2.21 8.84 -0.18
CA LEU A 38 1.22 7.83 0.22
C LEU A 38 -0.03 7.92 -0.65
N ARG A 39 -0.52 9.12 -0.92
CA ARG A 39 -1.68 9.31 -1.79
C ARG A 39 -1.39 8.93 -3.24
N GLN A 40 -0.20 9.26 -3.73
CA GLN A 40 0.25 8.81 -5.06
C GLN A 40 0.23 7.29 -5.16
N CYS A 41 0.66 6.61 -4.12
CA CYS A 41 0.74 5.16 -4.05
C CYS A 41 -0.61 4.49 -3.78
N ALA A 42 -1.65 5.22 -3.45
CA ALA A 42 -2.91 4.68 -2.93
C ALA A 42 -3.50 3.53 -3.77
N PRO A 43 -3.59 3.60 -5.11
CA PRO A 43 -4.16 2.48 -5.87
C PRO A 43 -3.37 1.19 -5.69
N ARG A 44 -2.05 1.26 -5.76
CA ARG A 44 -1.20 0.08 -5.60
C ARG A 44 -1.15 -0.41 -4.15
N LEU A 45 -1.17 0.52 -3.18
CA LEU A 45 -1.27 0.15 -1.75
C LEU A 45 -2.56 -0.63 -1.49
N TYR A 46 -3.69 -0.16 -2.01
CA TYR A 46 -4.96 -0.83 -1.83
C TYR A 46 -4.91 -2.26 -2.38
N VAL A 47 -4.43 -2.41 -3.61
CA VAL A 47 -4.33 -3.73 -4.25
C VAL A 47 -3.44 -4.67 -3.42
N ARG A 48 -2.25 -4.22 -3.03
CA ARG A 48 -1.31 -5.06 -2.29
C ARG A 48 -1.83 -5.46 -0.91
N LEU A 49 -2.49 -4.55 -0.21
CA LEU A 49 -3.12 -4.86 1.07
C LEU A 49 -4.29 -5.84 0.90
N ALA A 50 -5.07 -5.68 -0.16
CA ALA A 50 -6.22 -6.52 -0.45
C ALA A 50 -5.84 -7.95 -0.87
N MET A 51 -4.61 -8.16 -1.35
CA MET A 51 -4.18 -9.51 -1.76
C MET A 51 -4.28 -10.54 -0.63
N ALA A 52 -4.18 -10.12 0.62
CA ALA A 52 -4.34 -11.02 1.75
C ALA A 52 -5.75 -11.63 1.85
N ASP A 53 -6.76 -11.02 1.24
CA ASP A 53 -8.13 -11.53 1.20
C ASP A 53 -8.34 -12.60 0.13
N LEU A 54 -7.40 -12.75 -0.80
CA LEU A 54 -7.51 -13.68 -1.92
C LEU A 54 -6.73 -14.96 -1.65
N ALA A 55 -7.22 -16.07 -2.19
CA ALA A 55 -6.44 -17.31 -2.20
C ALA A 55 -5.17 -17.11 -3.03
N PRO A 56 -4.06 -17.80 -2.69
CA PRO A 56 -2.79 -17.58 -3.39
C PRO A 56 -2.86 -17.75 -4.91
N ASP A 57 -3.68 -18.66 -5.41
CA ASP A 57 -3.85 -18.90 -6.85
C ASP A 57 -4.69 -17.81 -7.55
N GLN A 58 -5.34 -16.94 -6.79
CA GLN A 58 -6.17 -15.85 -7.31
C GLN A 58 -5.47 -14.49 -7.25
N ARG A 59 -4.22 -14.46 -6.78
CA ARG A 59 -3.49 -13.20 -6.58
C ARG A 59 -2.71 -12.83 -7.83
N ASP A 60 -2.93 -11.61 -8.34
CA ASP A 60 -2.14 -11.04 -9.44
C ASP A 60 -0.75 -10.60 -8.96
N LYS A 61 -0.64 -10.24 -7.69
CA LYS A 61 0.59 -9.75 -7.06
C LYS A 61 0.73 -10.33 -5.66
N THR A 62 1.96 -10.31 -5.14
CA THR A 62 2.19 -10.72 -3.76
C THR A 62 1.55 -9.72 -2.79
N PRO A 63 1.03 -10.20 -1.65
CA PRO A 63 0.54 -9.28 -0.63
C PRO A 63 1.68 -8.46 -0.03
N MET A 64 1.33 -7.30 0.53
CA MET A 64 2.24 -6.46 1.30
C MET A 64 1.64 -6.22 2.69
N PRO A 65 2.37 -6.42 3.77
CA PRO A 65 3.75 -6.95 3.80
C PRO A 65 3.84 -8.36 3.21
N PRO A 66 5.02 -8.75 2.66
CA PRO A 66 5.21 -10.12 2.19
C PRO A 66 4.97 -11.12 3.32
N GLU A 67 4.39 -12.27 3.01
CA GLU A 67 4.06 -13.26 4.04
C GLU A 67 5.30 -13.70 4.82
N SER A 68 6.45 -13.77 4.18
CA SER A 68 7.72 -14.12 4.82
C SER A 68 8.15 -13.12 5.91
N MET A 69 7.64 -11.89 5.88
CA MET A 69 7.95 -10.86 6.86
C MET A 69 6.99 -10.81 8.05
N LEU A 70 5.87 -11.52 7.98
CA LEU A 70 4.85 -11.47 9.03
C LEU A 70 5.36 -11.90 10.42
N PRO A 71 6.25 -12.92 10.55
CA PRO A 71 6.80 -13.23 11.87
C PRO A 71 7.55 -12.07 12.51
N ALA A 72 8.19 -11.19 11.73
CA ALA A 72 8.86 -10.00 12.25
C ALA A 72 7.88 -9.01 12.89
N PHE A 73 6.61 -9.08 12.50
CA PHE A 73 5.54 -8.26 13.07
C PHE A 73 4.71 -9.02 14.12
N ALA A 74 5.24 -10.15 14.61
CA ALA A 74 4.60 -10.99 15.63
C ALA A 74 3.21 -11.50 15.20
N THR A 75 3.06 -11.84 13.90
CA THR A 75 1.80 -12.35 13.36
C THR A 75 2.06 -13.43 12.31
N ASP A 76 1.00 -14.03 11.79
CA ASP A 76 1.02 -14.99 10.71
C ASP A 76 -0.01 -14.59 9.64
N VAL A 77 -0.19 -15.44 8.61
CA VAL A 77 -1.09 -15.14 7.49
C VAL A 77 -2.52 -14.88 7.96
N ALA A 78 -3.06 -15.78 8.78
CA ALA A 78 -4.44 -15.63 9.28
C ALA A 78 -4.57 -14.43 10.23
N GLY A 79 -3.59 -14.25 11.11
CA GLY A 79 -3.56 -13.11 12.04
C GLY A 79 -3.52 -11.78 11.31
N TRP A 80 -2.67 -11.65 10.29
CA TRP A 80 -2.58 -10.42 9.50
C TRP A 80 -3.86 -10.14 8.72
N LYS A 81 -4.38 -11.15 8.03
CA LYS A 81 -5.63 -11.01 7.26
C LYS A 81 -6.77 -10.46 8.11
N ASN A 82 -6.89 -10.92 9.35
CA ASN A 82 -7.98 -10.54 10.24
C ASN A 82 -7.61 -9.41 11.21
N SER A 83 -6.39 -8.83 11.09
CA SER A 83 -5.91 -7.85 12.06
C SER A 83 -6.64 -6.51 11.96
N PRO A 84 -6.88 -5.84 13.10
CA PRO A 84 -7.37 -4.48 13.09
C PRO A 84 -6.43 -3.51 12.37
N ALA A 85 -5.11 -3.74 12.46
CA ALA A 85 -4.11 -2.91 11.79
C ALA A 85 -4.28 -2.93 10.27
N ARG A 86 -4.42 -4.12 9.67
CA ARG A 86 -4.63 -4.24 8.23
C ARG A 86 -5.93 -3.59 7.80
N LYS A 87 -7.00 -3.82 8.55
CA LYS A 87 -8.31 -3.22 8.26
C LYS A 87 -8.25 -1.71 8.32
N ALA A 88 -7.52 -1.14 9.28
CA ALA A 88 -7.35 0.30 9.39
C ALA A 88 -6.56 0.86 8.20
N LEU A 89 -5.51 0.18 7.75
CA LEU A 89 -4.74 0.60 6.58
C LEU A 89 -5.60 0.57 5.31
N LEU A 90 -6.37 -0.49 5.10
CA LEU A 90 -7.29 -0.58 3.97
C LEU A 90 -8.33 0.53 3.99
N ALA A 91 -8.89 0.82 5.15
CA ALA A 91 -9.88 1.89 5.30
C ALA A 91 -9.27 3.25 4.98
N GLN A 92 -8.04 3.51 5.46
CA GLN A 92 -7.35 4.78 5.19
C GLN A 92 -7.06 4.97 3.71
N VAL A 93 -6.52 3.94 3.06
CA VAL A 93 -6.24 4.00 1.62
C VAL A 93 -7.55 4.10 0.83
N GLY A 94 -8.57 3.38 1.26
CA GLY A 94 -9.91 3.45 0.66
C GLY A 94 -10.50 4.85 0.72
N ASP A 95 -10.32 5.56 1.84
CA ASP A 95 -10.76 6.94 1.99
C ASP A 95 -10.05 7.88 1.03
N TRP A 96 -8.74 7.71 0.83
CA TRP A 96 -7.99 8.50 -0.14
C TRP A 96 -8.50 8.27 -1.57
N LEU A 97 -8.73 7.00 -1.94
CA LEU A 97 -9.26 6.67 -3.27
C LEU A 97 -10.67 7.20 -3.47
N ARG A 98 -11.51 7.12 -2.45
CA ARG A 98 -12.86 7.67 -2.49
C ARG A 98 -12.84 9.19 -2.67
N ALA A 99 -11.91 9.89 -2.00
CA ALA A 99 -11.75 11.33 -2.15
C ALA A 99 -11.37 11.71 -3.58
N GLU A 100 -10.55 10.89 -4.25
CA GLU A 100 -10.15 11.14 -5.64
C GLU A 100 -11.26 10.85 -6.66
N SER A 101 -12.00 9.73 -6.49
CA SER A 101 -12.94 9.24 -7.51
C SER A 101 -14.40 9.56 -7.19
N GLY A 102 -14.71 9.93 -5.95
CA GLY A 102 -16.08 10.15 -5.50
C GLY A 102 -16.85 8.87 -5.18
N ARG A 103 -16.20 7.70 -5.22
CA ARG A 103 -16.83 6.40 -4.96
C ARG A 103 -15.88 5.48 -4.21
N PRO A 104 -16.42 4.46 -3.48
CA PRO A 104 -15.58 3.50 -2.79
C PRO A 104 -14.69 2.73 -3.78
N PRO A 105 -13.46 2.35 -3.38
CA PRO A 105 -12.61 1.54 -4.24
C PRO A 105 -13.20 0.15 -4.46
N ASN A 106 -12.95 -0.40 -5.66
CA ASN A 106 -13.33 -1.75 -6.04
C ASN A 106 -12.13 -2.46 -6.63
N LEU A 107 -11.74 -3.58 -6.05
CA LEU A 107 -10.53 -4.29 -6.45
C LEU A 107 -10.56 -4.74 -7.92
N ASN A 108 -11.70 -5.30 -8.37
CA ASN A 108 -11.83 -5.75 -9.75
C ASN A 108 -11.70 -4.59 -10.73
N GLU A 109 -12.27 -3.45 -10.39
CA GLU A 109 -12.18 -2.24 -11.22
C GLU A 109 -10.75 -1.72 -11.27
N LEU A 110 -10.06 -1.68 -10.12
CA LEU A 110 -8.66 -1.25 -10.07
C LEU A 110 -7.77 -2.15 -10.93
N LEU A 111 -8.04 -3.45 -10.95
CA LEU A 111 -7.24 -4.42 -11.68
C LEU A 111 -7.71 -4.66 -13.13
N ALA A 112 -8.75 -3.97 -13.59
CA ALA A 112 -9.32 -4.20 -14.93
C ALA A 112 -8.30 -4.00 -16.05
N GLY A 113 -7.40 -3.01 -15.91
CA GLY A 113 -6.31 -2.77 -16.87
C GLY A 113 -4.99 -3.43 -16.50
N GLY A 114 -4.96 -4.23 -15.43
CA GLY A 114 -3.75 -4.83 -14.87
C GLY A 114 -3.09 -3.93 -13.84
N TYR A 115 -2.36 -4.55 -12.91
CA TYR A 115 -1.66 -3.81 -11.84
C TYR A 115 -0.70 -2.75 -12.38
N GLU A 116 0.03 -3.10 -13.42
CA GLU A 116 1.05 -2.19 -13.99
C GLU A 116 0.43 -0.97 -14.68
N ALA A 117 -0.87 -0.99 -14.99
CA ALA A 117 -1.58 0.16 -15.52
C ALA A 117 -1.95 1.19 -14.42
N LEU A 118 -1.92 0.79 -13.15
CA LEU A 118 -2.12 1.72 -12.06
C LEU A 118 -0.94 2.68 -11.97
N ARG A 119 -1.21 3.94 -11.58
CA ARG A 119 -0.12 4.91 -11.43
C ARG A 119 0.94 4.37 -10.45
N PRO A 120 2.24 4.59 -10.74
CA PRO A 120 3.31 4.10 -9.87
C PRO A 120 3.33 4.86 -8.54
N CYS A 121 3.90 4.23 -7.51
CA CYS A 121 3.98 4.83 -6.18
C CYS A 121 4.89 6.06 -6.15
N LEU A 122 5.91 6.09 -7.01
CA LEU A 122 6.74 7.27 -7.20
C LEU A 122 6.66 7.66 -8.67
N PRO A 123 6.56 8.97 -8.97
CA PRO A 123 6.59 9.41 -10.36
C PRO A 123 7.93 9.04 -11.01
N ALA A 124 7.90 8.88 -12.34
CA ALA A 124 9.11 8.58 -13.08
C ALA A 124 10.15 9.67 -12.82
N PRO A 125 11.46 9.31 -12.71
CA PRO A 125 12.50 10.32 -12.56
C PRO A 125 12.44 11.30 -13.72
N GLN A 126 12.49 12.60 -13.39
CA GLN A 126 12.60 13.63 -14.41
C GLN A 126 14.07 13.75 -14.80
N HIS A 127 14.35 13.51 -16.06
CA HIS A 127 15.68 13.75 -16.59
C HIS A 127 15.84 15.22 -16.91
N PRO A 128 17.00 15.83 -16.53
CA PRO A 128 17.27 17.22 -16.90
C PRO A 128 17.38 17.42 -18.39
#